data_292625fb788ef96c1d511094d935883c
#
_entry.id   292625fb788ef96c1d511094d935883c
#
_cell.length_a   1.000
_cell.length_b   1.000
_cell.length_c   1.000
_cell.angle_alpha   90.00
_cell.angle_beta   90.00
_cell.angle_gamma   90.00
#
_symmetry.space_group_name_H-M   'P 1'
#
loop_
_entity.id
_entity.type
_entity.pdbx_description
1 polymer ?
#
loop_
_entity_poly.entity_id
_entity_poly.type
_entity_poly.pdbx_seq_one_letter_code
_entity_poly.pdbx_strand_id
1 'polypeptide(L)'
;MKRLLSVVFVLLLLCSMLFAAGSKESTTQTQGVEQDTSYSGTVMLYSSTGEDVILALKGAFEAKYLNVKLDYYSATSGKCVTKLSTEFQTNSVTCDVAWLADPSAMIKLKADNHLVQYFSPYAEKMDAKFKDADGYYTGARLLIMGITYSTIACSDAEAPYDYLDLLKDNFKGQIVMSDPTGSGSTKALVYALSNNPKYGWSYFEKLAAMGTELQSSSGAVNNAVAAGSYKIAFGVDYNTKNLMDQGSPLGWHDTTDIVAVPCPIGIPTGAPHEELAKLLYDFILDPNGGQQILTQKNIAPVVDGVKLPEEMLTASEIAEKALPIDWKDLAVVSNNLLDKFNSYFKK
;
A
#
# COMPACT_ATOMS: atom_id res chain seq x y z
N MET A 1 -41.90 55.99 -28.15
CA MET A 1 -40.94 55.19 -27.35
C MET A 1 -41.58 54.43 -26.18
N LYS A 2 -42.61 54.93 -25.50
CA LYS A 2 -43.22 54.24 -24.35
C LYS A 2 -44.10 53.03 -24.68
N ARG A 3 -44.57 52.85 -25.91
CA ARG A 3 -45.42 51.74 -26.37
C ARG A 3 -44.60 50.54 -26.88
N LEU A 4 -43.33 50.74 -27.26
CA LEU A 4 -42.44 49.67 -27.73
C LEU A 4 -41.80 48.90 -26.57
N LEU A 5 -41.62 49.52 -25.39
CA LEU A 5 -41.09 48.88 -24.19
C LEU A 5 -42.06 47.90 -23.53
N SER A 6 -43.38 48.16 -23.66
CA SER A 6 -44.42 47.28 -23.07
C SER A 6 -44.59 45.95 -23.81
N VAL A 7 -44.31 45.93 -25.12
CA VAL A 7 -44.45 44.71 -25.92
C VAL A 7 -43.27 43.76 -25.72
N VAL A 8 -42.06 44.31 -25.49
CA VAL A 8 -40.85 43.49 -25.20
C VAL A 8 -40.94 42.85 -23.81
N PHE A 9 -41.56 43.50 -22.83
CA PHE A 9 -41.70 42.93 -21.48
C PHE A 9 -42.76 41.80 -21.41
N VAL A 10 -43.82 41.84 -22.23
CA VAL A 10 -44.82 40.77 -22.32
C VAL A 10 -44.33 39.56 -23.09
N LEU A 11 -43.46 39.74 -24.09
CA LEU A 11 -42.85 38.62 -24.80
C LEU A 11 -41.77 37.88 -24.00
N LEU A 12 -41.07 38.53 -23.05
CA LEU A 12 -40.12 37.90 -22.12
C LEU A 12 -40.80 37.08 -21.02
N LEU A 13 -42.03 37.40 -20.64
CA LEU A 13 -42.83 36.65 -19.64
C LEU A 13 -43.53 35.40 -20.25
N LEU A 14 -43.73 35.34 -21.57
CA LEU A 14 -44.34 34.21 -22.24
C LEU A 14 -43.32 33.12 -22.66
N CYS A 15 -42.02 33.40 -22.74
CA CYS A 15 -40.98 32.42 -22.98
C CYS A 15 -40.53 31.64 -21.72
N SER A 16 -40.93 32.08 -20.52
CA SER A 16 -40.57 31.36 -19.28
C SER A 16 -41.54 30.24 -18.86
N MET A 17 -42.61 30.02 -19.57
CA MET A 17 -43.59 28.96 -19.24
C MET A 17 -43.57 27.74 -20.18
N LEU A 18 -42.66 27.63 -21.12
CA LEU A 18 -42.59 26.52 -22.10
C LEU A 18 -41.40 25.57 -21.88
N PHE A 19 -40.62 25.71 -20.78
CA PHE A 19 -39.52 24.81 -20.44
C PHE A 19 -39.78 23.98 -19.18
N ALA A 20 -41.04 23.82 -18.76
CA ALA A 20 -41.41 23.00 -17.60
C ALA A 20 -42.12 21.70 -18.00
N ALA A 21 -41.63 20.99 -19.02
CA ALA A 21 -42.10 19.64 -19.31
C ALA A 21 -40.96 18.79 -19.89
N GLY A 22 -40.32 17.99 -19.03
CA GLY A 22 -39.62 16.78 -19.45
C GLY A 22 -38.08 16.78 -19.40
N SER A 23 -37.48 17.15 -18.31
CA SER A 23 -36.23 16.48 -17.93
C SER A 23 -36.49 15.74 -16.60
N LYS A 24 -36.57 14.41 -16.67
CA LYS A 24 -36.30 13.57 -15.54
C LYS A 24 -34.82 13.84 -15.18
N GLU A 25 -34.55 14.78 -14.29
CA GLU A 25 -33.29 14.82 -13.56
C GLU A 25 -33.16 13.46 -12.87
N SER A 26 -32.29 12.64 -13.42
CA SER A 26 -31.71 11.52 -12.72
C SER A 26 -30.96 12.14 -11.54
N THR A 27 -31.63 12.29 -10.42
CA THR A 27 -31.01 12.60 -9.13
C THR A 27 -30.13 11.37 -8.84
N THR A 28 -28.87 11.43 -9.29
CA THR A 28 -27.80 10.62 -8.70
C THR A 28 -27.78 11.03 -7.24
N GLN A 29 -28.46 10.28 -6.38
CA GLN A 29 -28.27 10.40 -4.94
C GLN A 29 -26.78 10.12 -4.69
N THR A 30 -26.01 11.19 -4.57
CA THR A 30 -24.73 11.14 -3.85
C THR A 30 -25.14 10.68 -2.45
N GLN A 31 -24.93 9.41 -2.13
CA GLN A 31 -25.06 8.94 -0.74
C GLN A 31 -24.08 9.82 0.06
N GLY A 32 -24.64 10.76 0.82
CA GLY A 32 -23.86 11.59 1.74
C GLY A 32 -23.17 10.64 2.71
N VAL A 33 -21.86 10.83 2.91
CA VAL A 33 -21.12 10.12 3.95
C VAL A 33 -21.82 10.41 5.27
N GLU A 34 -22.32 9.39 5.95
CA GLU A 34 -22.90 9.54 7.28
C GLU A 34 -21.80 10.05 8.22
N GLN A 35 -22.02 11.25 8.77
CA GLN A 35 -21.03 11.95 9.59
C GLN A 35 -21.23 11.59 11.04
N ASP A 36 -20.14 11.22 11.71
CA ASP A 36 -20.10 10.90 13.13
C ASP A 36 -19.33 11.97 13.91
N THR A 37 -19.97 12.52 14.93
CA THR A 37 -19.40 13.52 15.82
C THR A 37 -19.15 13.02 17.25
N SER A 38 -19.40 11.73 17.50
CA SER A 38 -19.30 11.13 18.84
C SER A 38 -17.85 10.97 19.31
N TYR A 39 -16.90 10.89 18.37
CA TYR A 39 -15.47 10.80 18.65
C TYR A 39 -14.81 12.16 18.46
N SER A 40 -13.76 12.45 19.24
CA SER A 40 -12.97 13.67 19.09
C SER A 40 -11.52 13.45 19.53
N GLY A 41 -10.59 14.16 18.91
CA GLY A 41 -9.17 14.10 19.24
C GLY A 41 -8.28 13.89 18.01
N THR A 42 -7.04 13.46 18.24
CA THR A 42 -6.07 13.19 17.18
C THR A 42 -5.59 11.75 17.33
N VAL A 43 -5.54 11.00 16.21
CA VAL A 43 -4.99 9.65 16.14
C VAL A 43 -3.72 9.66 15.29
N MET A 44 -2.66 8.98 15.75
CA MET A 44 -1.36 8.93 15.09
C MET A 44 -1.14 7.60 14.37
N LEU A 45 -1.00 7.64 13.06
CA LEU A 45 -0.68 6.50 12.21
C LEU A 45 0.81 6.47 11.86
N TYR A 46 1.51 5.35 12.15
CA TYR A 46 2.82 5.06 11.56
C TYR A 46 2.63 4.09 10.39
N SER A 47 3.05 4.51 9.20
CA SER A 47 2.82 3.68 8.01
C SER A 47 3.97 3.69 7.02
N SER A 48 4.16 2.52 6.39
CA SER A 48 5.02 2.36 5.22
C SER A 48 4.26 2.35 3.89
N THR A 49 2.99 2.77 3.92
CA THR A 49 2.17 2.97 2.72
C THR A 49 2.56 4.29 2.04
N GLY A 50 2.36 4.39 0.73
CA GLY A 50 2.59 5.63 -0.02
C GLY A 50 1.78 6.79 0.54
N GLU A 51 2.38 7.96 0.60
CA GLU A 51 1.76 9.15 1.21
C GLU A 51 0.46 9.56 0.50
N ASP A 52 0.36 9.38 -0.81
CA ASP A 52 -0.85 9.63 -1.61
C ASP A 52 -2.03 8.74 -1.18
N VAL A 53 -1.75 7.52 -0.75
CA VAL A 53 -2.75 6.59 -0.18
C VAL A 53 -3.17 7.04 1.21
N ILE A 54 -2.19 7.41 2.06
CA ILE A 54 -2.47 7.89 3.42
C ILE A 54 -3.33 9.14 3.37
N LEU A 55 -3.03 10.09 2.48
CA LEU A 55 -3.80 11.33 2.31
C LEU A 55 -5.23 11.07 1.82
N ALA A 56 -5.44 10.09 0.93
CA ALA A 56 -6.78 9.70 0.50
C ALA A 56 -7.60 9.11 1.67
N LEU A 57 -7.00 8.22 2.45
CA LEU A 57 -7.62 7.65 3.66
C LEU A 57 -7.90 8.73 4.70
N LYS A 58 -6.94 9.63 4.96
CA LYS A 58 -7.08 10.75 5.89
C LYS A 58 -8.27 11.63 5.51
N GLY A 59 -8.37 12.03 4.24
CA GLY A 59 -9.47 12.86 3.77
C GLY A 59 -10.84 12.24 4.00
N ALA A 60 -10.98 10.94 3.70
CA ALA A 60 -12.23 10.21 3.89
C ALA A 60 -12.54 9.93 5.37
N PHE A 61 -11.51 9.61 6.17
CA PHE A 61 -11.65 9.39 7.61
C PHE A 61 -12.13 10.67 8.33
N GLU A 62 -11.48 11.80 8.07
CA GLU A 62 -11.84 13.10 8.67
C GLU A 62 -13.18 13.64 8.15
N ALA A 63 -13.61 13.26 6.95
CA ALA A 63 -14.94 13.58 6.42
C ALA A 63 -16.05 12.77 7.11
N LYS A 64 -15.76 11.52 7.53
CA LYS A 64 -16.67 10.65 8.27
C LYS A 64 -16.73 11.03 9.76
N TYR A 65 -15.57 11.28 10.38
CA TYR A 65 -15.41 11.58 11.82
C TYR A 65 -14.99 13.04 12.02
N LEU A 66 -15.95 13.96 12.04
CA LEU A 66 -15.73 15.40 11.92
C LEU A 66 -14.83 16.02 13.00
N ASN A 67 -14.84 15.46 14.20
CA ASN A 67 -14.07 15.96 15.34
C ASN A 67 -12.77 15.17 15.58
N VAL A 68 -12.41 14.25 14.67
CA VAL A 68 -11.18 13.46 14.77
C VAL A 68 -10.19 13.93 13.71
N LYS A 69 -8.92 14.08 14.10
CA LYS A 69 -7.80 14.35 13.19
C LYS A 69 -6.94 13.12 13.05
N LEU A 70 -6.49 12.82 11.83
CA LEU A 70 -5.52 11.79 11.53
C LEU A 70 -4.16 12.44 11.27
N ASP A 71 -3.23 12.29 12.20
CA ASP A 71 -1.83 12.60 11.97
C ASP A 71 -1.06 11.35 11.57
N TYR A 72 0.04 11.50 10.83
CA TYR A 72 0.78 10.34 10.37
C TYR A 72 2.30 10.57 10.33
N TYR A 73 3.03 9.47 10.50
CA TYR A 73 4.44 9.35 10.21
C TYR A 73 4.61 8.36 9.05
N SER A 74 4.90 8.88 7.86
CA SER A 74 5.17 8.09 6.65
C SER A 74 6.67 7.83 6.51
N ALA A 75 7.05 6.55 6.58
CA ALA A 75 8.44 6.12 6.43
C ALA A 75 8.51 4.66 5.99
N THR A 76 9.70 4.16 5.67
CA THR A 76 9.89 2.72 5.40
C THR A 76 9.57 1.88 6.63
N SER A 77 9.19 0.60 6.43
CA SER A 77 8.85 -0.31 7.54
C SER A 77 9.96 -0.36 8.59
N GLY A 78 11.22 -0.43 8.16
CA GLY A 78 12.38 -0.45 9.09
C GLY A 78 12.48 0.81 9.94
N LYS A 79 12.23 2.00 9.35
CA LYS A 79 12.25 3.27 10.11
C LYS A 79 11.08 3.35 11.10
N CYS A 80 9.89 2.90 10.71
CA CYS A 80 8.74 2.83 11.61
C CYS A 80 9.02 1.89 12.79
N VAL A 81 9.58 0.70 12.52
CA VAL A 81 9.94 -0.27 13.57
C VAL A 81 11.02 0.30 14.51
N THR A 82 12.05 0.95 13.96
CA THR A 82 13.11 1.58 14.78
C THR A 82 12.53 2.67 15.69
N LYS A 83 11.64 3.51 15.15
CA LYS A 83 10.97 4.57 15.94
C LYS A 83 10.12 3.96 17.05
N LEU A 84 9.28 2.97 16.74
CA LEU A 84 8.49 2.26 17.74
C LEU A 84 9.35 1.60 18.81
N SER A 85 10.45 0.93 18.42
CA SER A 85 11.35 0.30 19.37
C SER A 85 11.97 1.32 20.34
N THR A 86 12.32 2.52 19.85
CA THR A 86 12.83 3.61 20.70
C THR A 86 11.73 4.09 21.65
N GLU A 87 10.51 4.25 21.20
CA GLU A 87 9.36 4.68 22.01
C GLU A 87 9.04 3.66 23.13
N PHE A 88 9.11 2.37 22.83
CA PHE A 88 8.96 1.31 23.84
C PHE A 88 10.08 1.35 24.89
N GLN A 89 11.33 1.51 24.44
CA GLN A 89 12.50 1.60 25.36
C GLN A 89 12.42 2.80 26.30
N THR A 90 11.88 3.91 25.82
CA THR A 90 11.72 5.15 26.60
C THR A 90 10.38 5.23 27.33
N ASN A 91 9.52 4.22 27.17
CA ASN A 91 8.14 4.20 27.71
C ASN A 91 7.34 5.46 27.32
N SER A 92 7.50 5.91 26.06
CA SER A 92 6.93 7.14 25.51
C SER A 92 6.34 6.88 24.12
N VAL A 93 5.37 5.96 24.06
CA VAL A 93 4.69 5.61 22.79
C VAL A 93 3.83 6.78 22.34
N THR A 94 3.99 7.17 21.08
CA THR A 94 3.20 8.22 20.42
C THR A 94 2.38 7.68 19.25
N CYS A 95 2.65 6.46 18.80
CA CYS A 95 1.94 5.76 17.75
C CYS A 95 0.64 5.16 18.29
N ASP A 96 -0.49 5.46 17.66
CA ASP A 96 -1.77 4.82 17.96
C ASP A 96 -1.99 3.59 17.09
N VAL A 97 -1.61 3.67 15.81
CA VAL A 97 -1.78 2.58 14.83
C VAL A 97 -0.50 2.42 14.02
N ALA A 98 0.02 1.19 13.93
CA ALA A 98 1.13 0.82 13.06
C ALA A 98 0.63 0.00 11.87
N TRP A 99 0.91 0.45 10.63
CA TRP A 99 0.53 -0.23 9.39
C TRP A 99 1.73 -0.40 8.47
N LEU A 100 2.31 -1.59 8.46
CA LEU A 100 3.64 -1.86 7.89
C LEU A 100 3.59 -2.94 6.81
N ALA A 101 4.36 -2.78 5.74
CA ALA A 101 4.60 -3.81 4.73
C ALA A 101 5.65 -4.84 5.21
N ASP A 102 5.49 -5.32 6.45
CA ASP A 102 6.41 -6.23 7.11
C ASP A 102 5.70 -7.12 8.14
N PRO A 103 5.10 -8.24 7.72
CA PRO A 103 4.47 -9.18 8.66
C PRO A 103 5.44 -9.71 9.72
N SER A 104 6.72 -9.93 9.37
CA SER A 104 7.72 -10.45 10.32
C SER A 104 7.98 -9.48 11.48
N ALA A 105 7.89 -8.17 11.23
CA ALA A 105 8.00 -7.16 12.27
C ALA A 105 6.80 -7.19 13.23
N MET A 106 5.56 -7.36 12.72
CA MET A 106 4.38 -7.49 13.57
C MET A 106 4.40 -8.74 14.43
N ILE A 107 4.88 -9.87 13.86
CA ILE A 107 5.08 -11.12 14.62
C ILE A 107 6.06 -10.88 15.78
N LYS A 108 7.16 -10.16 15.51
CA LYS A 108 8.13 -9.84 16.57
C LYS A 108 7.55 -8.90 17.61
N LEU A 109 6.83 -7.84 17.22
CA LEU A 109 6.15 -6.94 18.16
C LEU A 109 5.16 -7.69 19.05
N LYS A 110 4.39 -8.63 18.48
CA LYS A 110 3.51 -9.51 19.26
C LYS A 110 4.30 -10.36 20.27
N ALA A 111 5.38 -11.00 19.83
CA ALA A 111 6.21 -11.85 20.70
C ALA A 111 6.85 -11.05 21.84
N ASP A 112 7.18 -9.79 21.60
CA ASP A 112 7.75 -8.86 22.59
C ASP A 112 6.66 -8.20 23.49
N ASN A 113 5.36 -8.58 23.36
CA ASN A 113 4.20 -7.99 24.03
C ASN A 113 4.00 -6.50 23.77
N HIS A 114 4.32 -6.06 22.56
CA HIS A 114 4.23 -4.67 22.11
C HIS A 114 2.98 -4.36 21.29
N LEU A 115 2.00 -5.28 21.23
CA LEU A 115 0.73 -5.07 20.54
C LEU A 115 -0.44 -5.30 21.48
N VAL A 116 -1.51 -4.53 21.29
CA VAL A 116 -2.82 -4.70 21.93
C VAL A 116 -3.61 -5.75 21.16
N GLN A 117 -4.30 -6.63 21.88
CA GLN A 117 -5.24 -7.56 21.27
C GLN A 117 -6.53 -6.82 20.90
N TYR A 118 -6.89 -6.87 19.60
CA TYR A 118 -8.12 -6.27 19.10
C TYR A 118 -8.70 -7.08 17.94
N PHE A 119 -9.97 -7.47 18.07
CA PHE A 119 -10.72 -8.19 17.04
C PHE A 119 -11.65 -7.22 16.32
N SER A 120 -11.19 -6.72 15.17
CA SER A 120 -12.04 -5.89 14.32
C SER A 120 -13.23 -6.69 13.77
N PRO A 121 -14.45 -6.14 13.79
CA PRO A 121 -15.62 -6.81 13.22
C PRO A 121 -15.46 -7.05 11.69
N TYR A 122 -14.68 -6.25 11.01
CA TYR A 122 -14.39 -6.41 9.57
C TYR A 122 -13.42 -7.57 9.28
N ALA A 123 -12.65 -8.00 10.29
CA ALA A 123 -11.71 -9.11 10.13
C ALA A 123 -12.37 -10.48 10.39
N GLU A 124 -13.62 -10.55 10.84
CA GLU A 124 -14.28 -11.80 11.20
C GLU A 124 -14.29 -12.81 10.04
N LYS A 125 -14.74 -12.38 8.86
CA LYS A 125 -14.86 -13.20 7.64
C LYS A 125 -13.60 -13.24 6.77
N MET A 126 -12.56 -12.52 7.14
CA MET A 126 -11.30 -12.48 6.40
C MET A 126 -10.62 -13.86 6.43
N ASP A 127 -9.96 -14.23 5.32
CA ASP A 127 -9.15 -15.44 5.23
C ASP A 127 -8.10 -15.48 6.36
N ALA A 128 -7.98 -16.64 6.99
CA ALA A 128 -7.07 -16.84 8.13
C ALA A 128 -5.61 -16.54 7.82
N LYS A 129 -5.19 -16.65 6.55
CA LYS A 129 -3.82 -16.33 6.11
C LYS A 129 -3.48 -14.83 6.20
N PHE A 130 -4.48 -13.96 6.31
CA PHE A 130 -4.28 -12.50 6.40
C PHE A 130 -4.43 -11.95 7.82
N LYS A 131 -4.69 -12.77 8.83
CA LYS A 131 -4.88 -12.30 10.19
C LYS A 131 -4.16 -13.18 11.23
N ASP A 132 -3.77 -12.55 12.31
CA ASP A 132 -3.32 -13.27 13.50
C ASP A 132 -4.51 -13.90 14.22
N ALA A 133 -4.43 -15.20 14.52
CA ALA A 133 -5.51 -15.93 15.17
C ALA A 133 -5.83 -15.40 16.59
N ASP A 134 -4.82 -14.80 17.25
CA ASP A 134 -4.97 -14.23 18.58
C ASP A 134 -5.40 -12.74 18.54
N GLY A 135 -5.58 -12.14 17.35
CA GLY A 135 -6.11 -10.78 17.20
C GLY A 135 -5.13 -9.64 17.49
N TYR A 136 -3.83 -9.85 17.43
CA TYR A 136 -2.87 -8.77 17.67
C TYR A 136 -2.56 -7.92 16.43
N TYR A 137 -2.77 -8.47 15.23
CA TYR A 137 -2.63 -7.75 13.97
C TYR A 137 -3.48 -8.38 12.88
N THR A 138 -3.78 -7.60 11.86
CA THR A 138 -4.58 -8.03 10.70
C THR A 138 -3.96 -7.44 9.43
N GLY A 139 -3.81 -8.23 8.37
CA GLY A 139 -3.48 -7.69 7.06
C GLY A 139 -4.54 -6.67 6.64
N ALA A 140 -4.12 -5.48 6.23
CA ALA A 140 -5.04 -4.42 5.84
C ALA A 140 -4.95 -4.08 4.35
N ARG A 141 -3.98 -4.63 3.63
CA ARG A 141 -3.84 -4.62 2.18
C ARG A 141 -2.87 -5.70 1.74
N LEU A 142 -2.94 -6.09 0.47
CA LEU A 142 -1.95 -6.96 -0.16
C LEU A 142 -1.18 -6.14 -1.20
N LEU A 143 0.14 -6.28 -1.24
CA LEU A 143 0.97 -5.77 -2.33
C LEU A 143 1.70 -6.90 -3.04
N ILE A 144 2.06 -6.67 -4.31
CA ILE A 144 2.85 -7.58 -5.11
C ILE A 144 4.21 -6.95 -5.41
N MET A 145 5.28 -7.72 -5.21
CA MET A 145 6.60 -7.40 -5.73
C MET A 145 6.71 -7.95 -7.15
N GLY A 146 7.12 -7.12 -8.08
CA GLY A 146 7.28 -7.48 -9.49
C GLY A 146 8.33 -6.60 -10.16
N ILE A 147 8.20 -6.42 -11.48
CA ILE A 147 9.17 -5.70 -12.28
C ILE A 147 8.56 -4.38 -12.79
N THR A 148 9.16 -3.28 -12.37
CA THR A 148 8.95 -1.95 -12.96
C THR A 148 10.01 -1.72 -14.02
N TYR A 149 9.64 -1.23 -15.20
CA TYR A 149 10.59 -0.88 -16.25
C TYR A 149 10.30 0.50 -16.86
N SER A 150 11.35 1.11 -17.42
CA SER A 150 11.25 2.39 -18.13
C SER A 150 10.77 2.15 -19.56
N THR A 151 9.60 2.66 -19.95
CA THR A 151 9.09 2.54 -21.33
C THR A 151 9.87 3.38 -22.33
N ILE A 152 10.75 4.27 -21.87
CA ILE A 152 11.66 5.04 -22.73
C ILE A 152 12.92 4.22 -23.06
N ALA A 153 13.41 3.41 -22.11
CA ALA A 153 14.68 2.70 -22.22
C ALA A 153 14.56 1.20 -22.51
N CYS A 154 13.33 0.66 -22.45
CA CYS A 154 13.04 -0.74 -22.64
C CYS A 154 11.61 -0.88 -23.20
N SER A 155 11.45 -1.57 -24.32
CA SER A 155 10.12 -1.89 -24.83
C SER A 155 9.47 -2.97 -23.94
N ASP A 156 8.14 -3.10 -24.00
CA ASP A 156 7.40 -4.13 -23.26
C ASP A 156 7.91 -5.54 -23.56
N ALA A 157 8.18 -5.85 -24.83
CA ALA A 157 8.71 -7.15 -25.26
C ALA A 157 10.14 -7.45 -24.79
N GLU A 158 10.94 -6.43 -24.45
CA GLU A 158 12.30 -6.55 -23.93
C GLU A 158 12.32 -6.60 -22.41
N ALA A 159 11.27 -6.10 -21.76
CA ALA A 159 11.19 -6.05 -20.31
C ALA A 159 11.10 -7.48 -19.71
N PRO A 160 11.73 -7.71 -18.56
CA PRO A 160 11.72 -9.03 -17.92
C PRO A 160 10.32 -9.44 -17.43
N TYR A 161 10.00 -10.73 -17.57
CA TYR A 161 8.81 -11.38 -16.99
C TYR A 161 9.15 -12.36 -15.87
N ASP A 162 10.45 -12.63 -15.68
CA ASP A 162 10.95 -13.53 -14.65
C ASP A 162 12.14 -12.90 -13.95
N TYR A 163 12.32 -13.18 -12.66
CA TYR A 163 13.48 -12.65 -11.94
C TYR A 163 14.82 -13.15 -12.51
N LEU A 164 14.88 -14.34 -13.12
CA LEU A 164 16.10 -14.81 -13.81
C LEU A 164 16.44 -13.98 -15.05
N ASP A 165 15.45 -13.39 -15.70
CA ASP A 165 15.69 -12.51 -16.86
C ASP A 165 16.55 -11.29 -16.51
N LEU A 166 16.50 -10.84 -15.24
CA LEU A 166 17.31 -9.74 -14.74
C LEU A 166 18.83 -10.03 -14.80
N LEU A 167 19.22 -11.30 -14.93
CA LEU A 167 20.62 -11.69 -15.07
C LEU A 167 21.14 -11.66 -16.52
N LYS A 168 20.33 -11.19 -17.48
CA LYS A 168 20.76 -11.01 -18.87
C LYS A 168 21.68 -9.79 -18.99
N ASP A 169 22.71 -9.89 -19.84
CA ASP A 169 23.77 -8.88 -19.98
C ASP A 169 23.26 -7.47 -20.37
N ASN A 170 22.13 -7.37 -21.07
CA ASN A 170 21.52 -6.09 -21.45
C ASN A 170 20.98 -5.27 -20.27
N PHE A 171 20.90 -5.86 -19.08
CA PHE A 171 20.48 -5.20 -17.84
C PHE A 171 21.63 -4.90 -16.88
N LYS A 172 22.88 -5.25 -17.24
CA LYS A 172 24.05 -5.01 -16.39
C LYS A 172 24.22 -3.51 -16.08
N GLY A 173 24.29 -3.15 -14.79
CA GLY A 173 24.36 -1.78 -14.32
C GLY A 173 23.07 -0.97 -14.53
N GLN A 174 21.96 -1.62 -14.85
CA GLN A 174 20.67 -0.97 -15.18
C GLN A 174 19.53 -1.41 -14.25
N ILE A 175 19.86 -2.08 -13.16
CA ILE A 175 18.89 -2.62 -12.20
C ILE A 175 18.99 -1.87 -10.88
N VAL A 176 17.84 -1.54 -10.30
CA VAL A 176 17.74 -0.94 -8.97
C VAL A 176 16.73 -1.68 -8.11
N MET A 177 16.99 -1.80 -6.81
CA MET A 177 16.05 -2.36 -5.84
C MET A 177 16.09 -1.60 -4.51
N SER A 178 15.06 -1.73 -3.69
CA SER A 178 15.09 -1.17 -2.34
C SER A 178 16.02 -1.96 -1.45
N ASP A 179 16.69 -1.28 -0.53
CA ASP A 179 17.47 -1.94 0.53
C ASP A 179 16.52 -2.73 1.45
N PRO A 180 16.68 -4.06 1.58
CA PRO A 180 15.82 -4.89 2.42
C PRO A 180 15.94 -4.57 3.91
N THR A 181 17.01 -3.88 4.33
CA THR A 181 17.17 -3.41 5.72
C THR A 181 16.08 -2.39 6.08
N GLY A 182 15.70 -1.54 5.12
CA GLY A 182 14.65 -0.54 5.29
C GLY A 182 13.28 -1.00 4.79
N SER A 183 13.24 -1.83 3.74
CA SER A 183 12.02 -2.24 3.05
C SER A 183 11.58 -3.64 3.49
N GLY A 184 10.45 -3.72 4.21
CA GLY A 184 9.88 -5.01 4.64
C GLY A 184 9.44 -5.88 3.46
N SER A 185 8.87 -5.29 2.39
CA SER A 185 8.48 -6.02 1.19
C SER A 185 9.70 -6.57 0.43
N THR A 186 10.79 -5.80 0.33
CA THR A 186 12.03 -6.31 -0.27
C THR A 186 12.69 -7.39 0.60
N LYS A 187 12.59 -7.28 1.93
CA LYS A 187 13.03 -8.34 2.84
C LYS A 187 12.26 -9.64 2.59
N ALA A 188 10.94 -9.54 2.41
CA ALA A 188 10.09 -10.68 2.06
C ALA A 188 10.48 -11.28 0.69
N LEU A 189 10.76 -10.44 -0.32
CA LEU A 189 11.26 -10.89 -1.62
C LEU A 189 12.60 -11.64 -1.48
N VAL A 190 13.55 -11.10 -0.74
CA VAL A 190 14.85 -11.75 -0.50
C VAL A 190 14.65 -13.11 0.16
N TYR A 191 13.78 -13.20 1.17
CA TYR A 191 13.46 -14.46 1.83
C TYR A 191 12.83 -15.47 0.87
N ALA A 192 11.80 -15.07 0.13
CA ALA A 192 11.08 -15.94 -0.79
C ALA A 192 12.02 -16.51 -1.86
N LEU A 193 12.81 -15.65 -2.51
CA LEU A 193 13.70 -16.09 -3.59
C LEU A 193 14.91 -16.87 -3.06
N SER A 194 15.49 -16.48 -1.90
CA SER A 194 16.66 -17.20 -1.37
C SER A 194 16.32 -18.63 -0.89
N ASN A 195 15.06 -18.87 -0.49
CA ASN A 195 14.58 -20.19 -0.09
C ASN A 195 13.96 -20.99 -1.27
N ASN A 196 13.80 -20.40 -2.43
CA ASN A 196 13.27 -21.08 -3.61
C ASN A 196 14.39 -21.78 -4.39
N PRO A 197 14.26 -23.11 -4.71
CA PRO A 197 15.29 -23.87 -5.44
C PRO A 197 15.66 -23.27 -6.81
N LYS A 198 14.74 -22.55 -7.46
CA LYS A 198 14.98 -21.90 -8.76
C LYS A 198 16.01 -20.78 -8.66
N TYR A 199 16.09 -20.08 -7.52
CA TYR A 199 16.92 -18.89 -7.32
C TYR A 199 18.05 -19.12 -6.33
N GLY A 200 17.71 -19.29 -5.05
CA GLY A 200 18.69 -19.46 -3.97
C GLY A 200 19.57 -18.21 -3.76
N TRP A 201 20.54 -18.32 -2.90
CA TRP A 201 21.50 -17.23 -2.64
C TRP A 201 22.42 -16.93 -3.82
N SER A 202 22.66 -17.91 -4.70
CA SER A 202 23.45 -17.71 -5.93
C SER A 202 22.81 -16.70 -6.89
N TYR A 203 21.51 -16.56 -6.85
CA TYR A 203 20.78 -15.52 -7.59
C TYR A 203 21.20 -14.12 -7.12
N PHE A 204 21.19 -13.87 -5.80
CA PHE A 204 21.56 -12.58 -5.24
C PHE A 204 23.05 -12.26 -5.41
N GLU A 205 23.93 -13.26 -5.35
CA GLU A 205 25.35 -13.09 -5.69
C GLU A 205 25.53 -12.60 -7.13
N LYS A 206 24.84 -13.25 -8.09
CA LYS A 206 24.86 -12.86 -9.51
C LYS A 206 24.22 -11.49 -9.70
N LEU A 207 23.11 -11.20 -9.04
CA LEU A 207 22.42 -9.93 -9.14
C LEU A 207 23.29 -8.77 -8.64
N ALA A 208 24.05 -8.97 -7.56
CA ALA A 208 25.05 -8.01 -7.09
C ALA A 208 26.19 -7.84 -8.11
N ALA A 209 26.68 -8.94 -8.72
CA ALA A 209 27.70 -8.89 -9.77
C ALA A 209 27.21 -8.21 -11.07
N MET A 210 25.90 -8.17 -11.31
CA MET A 210 25.27 -7.37 -12.36
C MET A 210 25.33 -5.86 -12.11
N GLY A 211 25.82 -5.43 -10.95
CA GLY A 211 25.86 -4.01 -10.57
C GLY A 211 24.49 -3.44 -10.20
N THR A 212 23.65 -4.27 -9.57
CA THR A 212 22.35 -3.80 -9.06
C THR A 212 22.55 -2.83 -7.91
N GLU A 213 21.95 -1.64 -8.02
CA GLU A 213 22.05 -0.58 -7.03
C GLU A 213 20.92 -0.66 -5.98
N LEU A 214 21.24 -0.23 -4.76
CA LEU A 214 20.28 -0.17 -3.66
C LEU A 214 19.80 1.25 -3.42
N GLN A 215 18.49 1.42 -3.27
CA GLN A 215 17.83 2.67 -2.91
C GLN A 215 17.12 2.56 -1.55
N SER A 216 16.84 3.69 -0.94
CA SER A 216 16.30 3.76 0.43
C SER A 216 14.84 3.30 0.56
N SER A 217 14.06 3.27 -0.52
CA SER A 217 12.62 2.94 -0.50
C SER A 217 12.11 2.54 -1.89
N SER A 218 10.94 1.88 -1.93
CA SER A 218 10.25 1.53 -3.18
C SER A 218 9.87 2.78 -4.01
N GLY A 219 9.51 3.90 -3.36
CA GLY A 219 9.27 5.16 -4.05
C GLY A 219 10.53 5.72 -4.72
N ALA A 220 11.68 5.67 -4.04
CA ALA A 220 12.96 6.10 -4.61
C ALA A 220 13.36 5.24 -5.81
N VAL A 221 13.11 3.93 -5.74
CA VAL A 221 13.34 2.97 -6.83
C VAL A 221 12.53 3.34 -8.07
N ASN A 222 11.21 3.53 -7.92
CA ASN A 222 10.33 3.88 -9.04
C ASN A 222 10.69 5.24 -9.65
N ASN A 223 11.02 6.24 -8.82
CA ASN A 223 11.45 7.55 -9.30
C ASN A 223 12.75 7.48 -10.11
N ALA A 224 13.69 6.63 -9.71
CA ALA A 224 14.95 6.45 -10.42
C ALA A 224 14.74 5.83 -11.83
N VAL A 225 13.77 4.90 -11.97
CA VAL A 225 13.40 4.32 -13.27
C VAL A 225 12.60 5.33 -14.10
N ALA A 226 11.65 6.05 -13.50
CA ALA A 226 10.88 7.09 -14.18
C ALA A 226 11.78 8.23 -14.72
N ALA A 227 12.84 8.58 -13.99
CA ALA A 227 13.84 9.56 -14.40
C ALA A 227 14.84 9.03 -15.44
N GLY A 228 14.77 7.74 -15.83
CA GLY A 228 15.68 7.12 -16.79
C GLY A 228 17.08 6.81 -16.24
N SER A 229 17.29 6.88 -14.91
CA SER A 229 18.57 6.52 -14.28
C SER A 229 18.85 5.04 -14.34
N TYR A 230 17.81 4.21 -14.35
CA TYR A 230 17.85 2.75 -14.50
C TYR A 230 16.76 2.29 -15.44
N LYS A 231 16.98 1.15 -16.10
CA LYS A 231 15.98 0.54 -16.99
C LYS A 231 14.93 -0.24 -16.20
N ILE A 232 15.35 -0.94 -15.17
CA ILE A 232 14.57 -1.96 -14.47
C ILE A 232 14.66 -1.76 -12.95
N ALA A 233 13.54 -2.00 -12.29
CA ALA A 233 13.47 -2.05 -10.83
C ALA A 233 12.72 -3.27 -10.32
N PHE A 234 13.13 -3.75 -9.14
CA PHE A 234 12.23 -4.53 -8.29
C PHE A 234 11.18 -3.59 -7.71
N GLY A 235 10.02 -3.56 -8.33
CA GLY A 235 8.94 -2.63 -8.02
C GLY A 235 7.90 -3.19 -7.06
N VAL A 236 7.01 -2.31 -6.66
CA VAL A 236 5.76 -2.65 -5.96
C VAL A 236 4.61 -2.24 -6.86
N ASP A 237 3.65 -3.13 -7.08
CA ASP A 237 2.54 -3.02 -8.02
C ASP A 237 1.82 -1.67 -7.97
N TYR A 238 1.17 -1.35 -6.85
CA TYR A 238 0.38 -0.14 -6.71
C TYR A 238 1.20 1.15 -6.85
N ASN A 239 2.46 1.15 -6.38
CA ASN A 239 3.34 2.32 -6.50
C ASN A 239 3.65 2.61 -7.97
N THR A 240 3.93 1.56 -8.76
CA THR A 240 4.22 1.69 -10.18
C THR A 240 2.97 2.09 -10.95
N LYS A 241 1.84 1.39 -10.71
CA LYS A 241 0.57 1.65 -11.40
C LYS A 241 0.06 3.07 -11.12
N ASN A 242 0.15 3.56 -9.87
CA ASN A 242 -0.22 4.94 -9.54
C ASN A 242 0.63 5.98 -10.28
N LEU A 243 1.93 5.72 -10.47
CA LEU A 243 2.79 6.59 -11.27
C LEU A 243 2.47 6.52 -12.77
N MET A 244 2.13 5.33 -13.29
CA MET A 244 1.66 5.14 -14.67
C MET A 244 0.37 5.92 -14.91
N ASP A 245 -0.60 5.86 -14.00
CA ASP A 245 -1.85 6.63 -14.05
C ASP A 245 -1.62 8.15 -14.06
N GLN A 246 -0.52 8.60 -13.46
CA GLN A 246 -0.07 10.01 -13.48
C GLN A 246 0.76 10.37 -14.72
N GLY A 247 0.91 9.44 -15.68
CA GLY A 247 1.62 9.64 -16.94
C GLY A 247 3.14 9.45 -16.86
N SER A 248 3.66 8.84 -15.80
CA SER A 248 5.08 8.49 -15.74
C SER A 248 5.43 7.43 -16.78
N PRO A 249 6.62 7.52 -17.43
CA PRO A 249 7.03 6.59 -18.49
C PRO A 249 7.50 5.24 -17.90
N LEU A 250 6.61 4.59 -17.19
CA LEU A 250 6.82 3.30 -16.55
C LEU A 250 5.92 2.22 -17.15
N GLY A 251 6.38 0.99 -17.12
CA GLY A 251 5.58 -0.21 -17.32
C GLY A 251 5.72 -1.15 -16.14
N TRP A 252 4.82 -2.12 -16.06
CA TRP A 252 4.75 -3.11 -14.98
C TRP A 252 4.56 -4.51 -15.52
N HIS A 253 5.34 -5.46 -15.01
CA HIS A 253 5.09 -6.88 -15.18
C HIS A 253 4.93 -7.59 -13.85
N ASP A 254 3.87 -8.35 -13.70
CA ASP A 254 3.80 -9.42 -12.72
C ASP A 254 4.81 -10.50 -13.12
N THR A 255 5.62 -10.95 -12.18
CA THR A 255 6.57 -12.02 -12.43
C THR A 255 5.88 -13.39 -12.41
N THR A 256 6.47 -14.40 -13.08
CA THR A 256 5.97 -15.78 -13.03
C THR A 256 5.91 -16.34 -11.61
N ASP A 257 6.84 -15.92 -10.77
CA ASP A 257 6.88 -16.26 -9.34
C ASP A 257 6.48 -15.04 -8.52
N ILE A 258 5.20 -14.92 -8.19
CA ILE A 258 4.65 -13.78 -7.47
C ILE A 258 5.13 -13.78 -6.02
N VAL A 259 5.64 -12.65 -5.55
CA VAL A 259 5.89 -12.41 -4.13
C VAL A 259 4.85 -11.43 -3.61
N ALA A 260 3.90 -11.93 -2.83
CA ALA A 260 2.81 -11.15 -2.25
C ALA A 260 3.06 -10.92 -0.75
N VAL A 261 2.85 -9.69 -0.31
CA VAL A 261 3.09 -9.28 1.07
C VAL A 261 1.81 -8.71 1.67
N PRO A 262 1.15 -9.42 2.59
CA PRO A 262 0.11 -8.84 3.41
C PRO A 262 0.73 -7.78 4.32
N CYS A 263 0.15 -6.58 4.29
CA CYS A 263 0.65 -5.46 5.07
C CYS A 263 -0.19 -5.31 6.33
N PRO A 264 0.27 -5.86 7.46
CA PRO A 264 -0.52 -5.86 8.68
C PRO A 264 -0.63 -4.49 9.33
N ILE A 265 -1.78 -4.29 9.97
CA ILE A 265 -2.09 -3.20 10.88
C ILE A 265 -2.19 -3.75 12.30
N GLY A 266 -1.70 -3.02 13.29
CA GLY A 266 -1.75 -3.36 14.71
C GLY A 266 -1.78 -2.11 15.58
N ILE A 267 -2.24 -2.24 16.82
CA ILE A 267 -2.28 -1.18 17.83
C ILE A 267 -1.10 -1.42 18.79
N PRO A 268 -0.13 -0.50 18.90
CA PRO A 268 0.97 -0.64 19.84
C PRO A 268 0.50 -0.60 21.30
N THR A 269 1.08 -1.41 22.17
CA THR A 269 0.87 -1.32 23.61
C THR A 269 1.33 0.06 24.10
N GLY A 270 0.49 0.74 24.88
CA GLY A 270 0.75 2.09 25.36
C GLY A 270 0.34 3.18 24.35
N ALA A 271 -0.40 2.84 23.29
CA ALA A 271 -1.03 3.80 22.40
C ALA A 271 -1.81 4.87 23.20
N PRO A 272 -1.55 6.17 23.00
CA PRO A 272 -2.15 7.21 23.82
C PRO A 272 -3.67 7.37 23.61
N HIS A 273 -4.19 6.95 22.43
CA HIS A 273 -5.59 7.13 22.06
C HIS A 273 -6.21 5.81 21.57
N GLU A 274 -6.25 4.77 22.42
CA GLU A 274 -6.63 3.40 22.02
C GLU A 274 -8.01 3.32 21.35
N GLU A 275 -9.01 4.09 21.82
CA GLU A 275 -10.35 4.09 21.19
C GLU A 275 -10.33 4.71 19.78
N LEU A 276 -9.56 5.77 19.58
CA LEU A 276 -9.36 6.34 18.22
C LEU A 276 -8.51 5.42 17.35
N ALA A 277 -7.58 4.68 17.94
CA ALA A 277 -6.80 3.66 17.24
C ALA A 277 -7.71 2.55 16.69
N LYS A 278 -8.63 2.02 17.51
CA LYS A 278 -9.64 1.03 17.08
C LYS A 278 -10.54 1.61 15.97
N LEU A 279 -10.97 2.86 16.12
CA LEU A 279 -11.79 3.54 15.12
C LEU A 279 -11.07 3.65 13.76
N LEU A 280 -9.82 4.06 13.76
CA LEU A 280 -9.00 4.14 12.53
C LEU A 280 -8.71 2.75 11.95
N TYR A 281 -8.42 1.77 12.81
CA TYR A 281 -8.20 0.38 12.43
C TYR A 281 -9.41 -0.17 11.68
N ASP A 282 -10.62 0.00 12.25
CA ASP A 282 -11.87 -0.44 11.66
C ASP A 282 -12.20 0.30 10.37
N PHE A 283 -11.96 1.62 10.33
CA PHE A 283 -12.14 2.41 9.10
C PHE A 283 -11.26 1.91 7.95
N ILE A 284 -9.98 1.59 8.24
CA ILE A 284 -9.05 1.06 7.22
C ILE A 284 -9.52 -0.30 6.70
N LEU A 285 -10.15 -1.14 7.54
CA LEU A 285 -10.67 -2.45 7.16
C LEU A 285 -12.12 -2.41 6.63
N ASP A 286 -12.84 -1.31 6.79
CA ASP A 286 -14.24 -1.18 6.31
C ASP A 286 -14.29 -1.35 4.78
N PRO A 287 -15.05 -2.36 4.26
CA PRO A 287 -15.18 -2.59 2.82
C PRO A 287 -15.79 -1.40 2.06
N ASN A 288 -16.60 -0.57 2.72
CA ASN A 288 -17.21 0.64 2.14
C ASN A 288 -16.40 1.91 2.49
N GLY A 289 -15.37 1.80 3.31
CA GLY A 289 -14.46 2.85 3.73
C GLY A 289 -13.06 2.70 3.15
N GLY A 290 -12.09 2.41 4.02
CA GLY A 290 -10.69 2.32 3.67
C GLY A 290 -10.38 1.33 2.56
N GLN A 291 -10.99 0.13 2.57
CA GLN A 291 -10.72 -0.89 1.56
C GLN A 291 -11.18 -0.46 0.16
N GLN A 292 -12.31 0.24 0.05
CA GLN A 292 -12.75 0.79 -1.24
C GLN A 292 -11.81 1.89 -1.76
N ILE A 293 -11.23 2.70 -0.86
CA ILE A 293 -10.22 3.70 -1.22
C ILE A 293 -8.94 3.02 -1.72
N LEU A 294 -8.54 1.90 -1.12
CA LEU A 294 -7.36 1.15 -1.56
C LEU A 294 -7.49 0.67 -3.01
N THR A 295 -8.67 0.19 -3.44
CA THR A 295 -8.86 -0.23 -4.84
C THR A 295 -8.69 0.92 -5.83
N GLN A 296 -9.08 2.14 -5.46
CA GLN A 296 -8.89 3.35 -6.28
C GLN A 296 -7.41 3.79 -6.36
N LYS A 297 -6.55 3.16 -5.54
CA LYS A 297 -5.10 3.36 -5.48
C LYS A 297 -4.32 2.13 -5.97
N ASN A 298 -4.96 1.30 -6.81
CA ASN A 298 -4.37 0.07 -7.35
C ASN A 298 -3.89 -0.94 -6.30
N ILE A 299 -4.48 -0.91 -5.10
CA ILE A 299 -4.12 -1.81 -3.99
C ILE A 299 -5.21 -2.87 -3.82
N ALA A 300 -4.80 -4.15 -3.83
CA ALA A 300 -5.72 -5.25 -3.59
C ALA A 300 -6.22 -5.24 -2.13
N PRO A 301 -7.55 -5.17 -1.93
CA PRO A 301 -8.16 -5.23 -0.61
C PRO A 301 -8.09 -6.67 -0.06
N VAL A 302 -8.11 -6.78 1.26
CA VAL A 302 -7.99 -8.08 1.97
C VAL A 302 -9.27 -8.51 2.67
N VAL A 303 -10.31 -7.68 2.63
CA VAL A 303 -11.64 -8.01 3.17
C VAL A 303 -12.64 -8.28 2.05
N ASP A 304 -13.63 -9.12 2.36
CA ASP A 304 -14.70 -9.43 1.43
C ASP A 304 -15.70 -8.25 1.27
N GLY A 305 -16.42 -8.24 0.16
CA GLY A 305 -17.49 -7.27 -0.10
C GLY A 305 -17.04 -5.94 -0.71
N VAL A 306 -15.76 -5.78 -0.99
CA VAL A 306 -15.21 -4.60 -1.71
C VAL A 306 -15.51 -4.74 -3.20
N LYS A 307 -15.97 -3.65 -3.83
CA LYS A 307 -16.15 -3.60 -5.28
C LYS A 307 -14.80 -3.45 -5.98
N LEU A 308 -14.35 -4.50 -6.66
CA LEU A 308 -13.08 -4.51 -7.39
C LEU A 308 -13.21 -3.90 -8.79
N PRO A 309 -12.19 -3.21 -9.31
CA PRO A 309 -12.00 -2.97 -10.74
C PRO A 309 -11.93 -4.29 -11.51
N GLU A 310 -12.33 -4.28 -12.80
CA GLU A 310 -12.50 -5.49 -13.63
C GLU A 310 -11.23 -6.36 -13.73
N GLU A 311 -10.05 -5.72 -13.75
CA GLU A 311 -8.76 -6.40 -13.90
C GLU A 311 -8.06 -6.70 -12.56
N MET A 312 -8.65 -6.32 -11.44
CA MET A 312 -8.02 -6.50 -10.13
C MET A 312 -8.34 -7.88 -9.56
N LEU A 313 -7.30 -8.68 -9.30
CA LEU A 313 -7.45 -9.95 -8.59
C LEU A 313 -7.78 -9.72 -7.11
N THR A 314 -8.54 -10.64 -6.54
CA THR A 314 -8.75 -10.70 -5.09
C THR A 314 -7.44 -11.04 -4.35
N ALA A 315 -7.34 -10.65 -3.09
CA ALA A 315 -6.18 -11.01 -2.28
C ALA A 315 -5.99 -12.54 -2.17
N SER A 316 -7.09 -13.30 -2.16
CA SER A 316 -7.03 -14.76 -2.13
C SER A 316 -6.46 -15.35 -3.42
N GLU A 317 -6.90 -14.87 -4.60
CA GLU A 317 -6.36 -15.29 -5.91
C GLU A 317 -4.87 -14.96 -6.06
N ILE A 318 -4.44 -13.79 -5.56
CA ILE A 318 -3.03 -13.39 -5.54
C ILE A 318 -2.23 -14.34 -4.63
N ALA A 319 -2.74 -14.60 -3.43
CA ALA A 319 -2.04 -15.43 -2.44
C ALA A 319 -1.94 -16.91 -2.86
N GLU A 320 -2.89 -17.42 -3.66
CA GLU A 320 -2.80 -18.77 -4.23
C GLU A 320 -1.69 -18.92 -5.28
N LYS A 321 -1.38 -17.85 -5.99
CA LYS A 321 -0.32 -17.79 -7.01
C LYS A 321 1.04 -17.43 -6.45
N ALA A 322 1.09 -16.90 -5.23
CA ALA A 322 2.31 -16.37 -4.63
C ALA A 322 3.23 -17.48 -4.11
N LEU A 323 4.54 -17.21 -4.18
CA LEU A 323 5.53 -18.03 -3.51
C LEU A 323 5.23 -18.11 -2.00
N PRO A 324 5.35 -19.29 -1.39
CA PRO A 324 5.12 -19.44 0.04
C PRO A 324 6.19 -18.71 0.85
N ILE A 325 5.74 -17.98 1.87
CA ILE A 325 6.61 -17.31 2.84
C ILE A 325 6.21 -17.77 4.25
N ASP A 326 7.14 -18.38 4.95
CA ASP A 326 6.98 -18.61 6.40
C ASP A 326 7.34 -17.32 7.15
N TRP A 327 6.31 -16.54 7.49
CA TRP A 327 6.48 -15.26 8.18
C TRP A 327 7.06 -15.40 9.58
N LYS A 328 6.81 -16.54 10.25
CA LYS A 328 7.36 -16.83 11.59
C LYS A 328 8.85 -17.13 11.50
N ASP A 329 9.24 -17.96 10.53
CA ASP A 329 10.64 -18.20 10.28
C ASP A 329 11.37 -16.92 9.86
N LEU A 330 10.79 -16.13 8.93
CA LEU A 330 11.36 -14.83 8.53
C LEU A 330 11.55 -13.90 9.72
N ALA A 331 10.63 -13.88 10.70
CA ALA A 331 10.79 -13.07 11.91
C ALA A 331 12.01 -13.49 12.74
N VAL A 332 12.30 -14.79 12.79
CA VAL A 332 13.47 -15.34 13.50
C VAL A 332 14.78 -15.09 12.75
N VAL A 333 14.79 -15.35 11.43
CA VAL A 333 16.04 -15.34 10.63
C VAL A 333 16.38 -13.97 10.03
N SER A 334 15.55 -12.94 10.25
CA SER A 334 15.67 -11.62 9.61
C SER A 334 17.08 -11.04 9.64
N ASN A 335 17.74 -11.05 10.80
CA ASN A 335 19.08 -10.47 10.93
C ASN A 335 20.10 -11.24 10.08
N ASN A 336 20.10 -12.58 10.16
CA ASN A 336 21.01 -13.43 9.38
C ASN A 336 20.75 -13.30 7.86
N LEU A 337 19.48 -13.17 7.47
CA LEU A 337 19.08 -12.92 6.09
C LEU A 337 19.67 -11.61 5.57
N LEU A 338 19.51 -10.53 6.34
CA LEU A 338 20.00 -9.20 5.99
C LEU A 338 21.53 -9.14 5.97
N ASP A 339 22.20 -9.74 6.95
CA ASP A 339 23.66 -9.83 6.98
C ASP A 339 24.21 -10.54 5.76
N LYS A 340 23.60 -11.66 5.38
CA LYS A 340 23.98 -12.41 4.20
C LYS A 340 23.73 -11.63 2.90
N PHE A 341 22.58 -10.97 2.77
CA PHE A 341 22.31 -10.09 1.64
C PHE A 341 23.34 -8.96 1.55
N ASN A 342 23.60 -8.27 2.66
CA ASN A 342 24.56 -7.18 2.73
C ASN A 342 25.97 -7.62 2.35
N SER A 343 26.38 -8.87 2.64
CA SER A 343 27.69 -9.41 2.26
C SER A 343 27.93 -9.43 0.75
N TYR A 344 26.88 -9.47 -0.08
CA TYR A 344 26.97 -9.38 -1.54
C TYR A 344 26.90 -7.93 -2.05
N PHE A 345 26.05 -7.10 -1.46
CA PHE A 345 25.69 -5.77 -1.99
C PHE A 345 26.44 -4.59 -1.33
N LYS A 346 26.93 -4.75 -0.11
CA LYS A 346 27.62 -3.70 0.65
C LYS A 346 29.07 -4.12 0.94
N LYS A 347 29.88 -4.14 -0.12
CA LYS A 347 31.32 -4.43 -0.02
C LYS A 347 32.13 -3.17 0.20
#